data_68e0b89cf85a96c5d47c19ada52709f8
#
_entry.id   68e0b89cf85a96c5d47c19ada52709f8
#
_cell.length_a   1.000
_cell.length_b   1.000
_cell.length_c   1.000
_cell.angle_alpha   90.00
_cell.angle_beta   90.00
_cell.angle_gamma   90.00
#
_symmetry.space_group_name_H-M   'P 1'
#
loop_
_entity.id
_entity.type
_entity.pdbx_description
1 polymer ?
#
loop_
_entity_poly.entity_id
_entity_poly.type
_entity_poly.pdbx_seq_one_letter_code
_entity_poly.pdbx_strand_id
1 'polypeptide(L)'
;GGAFDGIEKKISKRLNLQAVGYSASKADEGLDNENILQYITPKDLKDFGLIPEIIGRLPVLTHMNPLDKKTLRAILTQPKNAIIKQYEKLFEMDHIALEINEEALDFLVEKALEYKLGARGLRSLCESVFTDAMFSLPSSEEKEFKVDRAYAEKKLRFETAKSLKAVS
;
A
#
# COMPACT_ATOMS: atom_id res chain seq x y z
N GLY A 1 1.60 10.85 -10.21
CA GLY A 1 1.73 10.96 -8.78
C GLY A 1 0.37 11.03 -8.09
N GLY A 2 0.35 11.25 -6.79
CA GLY A 2 -0.88 11.29 -5.98
C GLY A 2 -1.92 12.33 -6.41
N ALA A 3 -1.55 13.29 -7.25
CA ALA A 3 -2.49 14.26 -7.81
C ALA A 3 -3.49 13.68 -8.81
N PHE A 4 -3.28 12.43 -9.26
CA PHE A 4 -4.14 11.75 -10.24
C PHE A 4 -5.05 10.69 -9.61
N ASP A 5 -5.24 10.73 -8.31
CA ASP A 5 -6.17 9.85 -7.62
C ASP A 5 -7.60 10.06 -8.18
N GLY A 6 -8.25 8.97 -8.57
CA GLY A 6 -9.58 8.99 -9.19
C GLY A 6 -9.60 9.20 -10.71
N ILE A 7 -8.44 9.26 -11.40
CA ILE A 7 -8.37 9.35 -12.87
C ILE A 7 -8.95 8.08 -13.52
N GLU A 8 -8.95 6.95 -12.82
CA GLU A 8 -9.51 5.66 -13.26
C GLU A 8 -10.98 5.81 -13.70
N LYS A 9 -11.74 6.66 -12.99
CA LYS A 9 -13.15 6.95 -13.35
C LYS A 9 -13.29 7.61 -14.72
N LYS A 10 -12.32 8.45 -15.11
CA LYS A 10 -12.31 9.10 -16.42
C LYS A 10 -11.97 8.11 -17.52
N ILE A 11 -10.98 7.25 -17.26
CA ILE A 11 -10.57 6.20 -18.20
C ILE A 11 -11.72 5.21 -18.40
N SER A 12 -12.33 4.70 -17.33
CA SER A 12 -13.48 3.79 -17.39
C SER A 12 -14.65 4.40 -18.17
N LYS A 13 -14.97 5.68 -17.92
CA LYS A 13 -16.03 6.36 -18.66
C LYS A 13 -15.74 6.43 -20.16
N ARG A 14 -14.48 6.73 -20.54
CA ARG A 14 -14.08 6.75 -21.96
C ARG A 14 -14.18 5.37 -22.60
N LEU A 15 -13.69 4.33 -21.91
CA LEU A 15 -13.73 2.96 -22.44
C LEU A 15 -15.17 2.45 -22.58
N ASN A 16 -16.02 2.69 -21.59
CA ASN A 16 -17.45 2.33 -21.64
C ASN A 16 -18.21 3.05 -22.75
N LEU A 17 -17.92 4.34 -23.01
CA LEU A 17 -18.52 5.09 -24.12
C LEU A 17 -18.10 4.54 -25.50
N GLN A 18 -16.88 4.02 -25.62
CA GLN A 18 -16.41 3.36 -26.84
C GLN A 18 -17.07 1.99 -27.06
N ALA A 19 -17.35 1.26 -25.99
CA ALA A 19 -18.05 -0.03 -26.05
C ALA A 19 -19.50 0.09 -26.49
N VAL A 20 -20.19 1.17 -26.13
CA VAL A 20 -21.59 1.44 -26.54
C VAL A 20 -21.71 1.75 -28.03
N GLY A 21 -20.64 2.22 -28.69
CA GLY A 21 -20.62 2.53 -30.15
C GLY A 21 -20.33 1.33 -31.07
N TYR A 22 -19.77 0.27 -30.57
CA TYR A 22 -19.45 -0.98 -31.31
C TYR A 22 -19.97 -2.17 -30.49
N SER A 23 -20.99 -2.86 -31.02
CA SER A 23 -21.59 -4.13 -30.55
C SER A 23 -21.09 -4.63 -29.21
N ALA A 24 -21.85 -4.44 -28.17
CA ALA A 24 -21.54 -4.71 -26.75
C ALA A 24 -21.10 -6.15 -26.39
N SER A 25 -21.00 -7.05 -27.36
CA SER A 25 -20.74 -8.48 -27.14
C SER A 25 -19.26 -8.91 -27.23
N LYS A 26 -18.33 -8.01 -27.57
CA LYS A 26 -16.90 -8.36 -27.67
C LYS A 26 -15.94 -7.43 -26.91
N ALA A 27 -16.42 -6.35 -26.30
CA ALA A 27 -15.57 -5.37 -25.64
C ALA A 27 -15.26 -5.72 -24.16
N ASP A 28 -16.05 -6.60 -23.54
CA ASP A 28 -15.90 -6.95 -22.12
C ASP A 28 -14.87 -8.07 -21.88
N GLU A 29 -14.51 -8.84 -22.92
CA GLU A 29 -13.58 -9.99 -22.76
C GLU A 29 -12.09 -9.60 -22.77
N GLY A 30 -11.74 -8.32 -22.97
CA GLY A 30 -10.34 -7.91 -23.13
C GLY A 30 -9.87 -6.76 -22.24
N LEU A 31 -10.75 -6.17 -21.43
CA LEU A 31 -10.38 -5.06 -20.55
C LEU A 31 -9.97 -5.59 -19.18
N ASP A 32 -8.72 -5.41 -18.85
CA ASP A 32 -8.20 -5.68 -17.49
C ASP A 32 -8.71 -4.59 -16.54
N ASN A 33 -9.83 -4.90 -15.86
CA ASN A 33 -10.45 -4.01 -14.87
C ASN A 33 -9.59 -3.83 -13.60
N GLU A 34 -8.63 -4.72 -13.35
CA GLU A 34 -7.72 -4.62 -12.21
C GLU A 34 -6.64 -3.57 -12.45
N ASN A 35 -6.25 -3.32 -13.70
CA ASN A 35 -5.23 -2.34 -14.06
C ASN A 35 -5.68 -1.36 -15.16
N ILE A 36 -6.75 -0.61 -14.88
CA ILE A 36 -7.32 0.38 -15.81
C ILE A 36 -6.30 1.45 -16.23
N LEU A 37 -5.31 1.75 -15.37
CA LEU A 37 -4.30 2.77 -15.66
C LEU A 37 -3.41 2.45 -16.86
N GLN A 38 -3.32 1.19 -17.29
CA GLN A 38 -2.59 0.83 -18.52
C GLN A 38 -3.18 1.46 -19.79
N TYR A 39 -4.46 1.83 -19.75
CA TYR A 39 -5.16 2.46 -20.88
C TYR A 39 -5.13 4.00 -20.85
N ILE A 40 -4.31 4.61 -19.97
CA ILE A 40 -4.24 6.06 -19.82
C ILE A 40 -3.79 6.74 -21.12
N THR A 41 -4.45 7.84 -21.45
CA THR A 41 -4.14 8.66 -22.62
C THR A 41 -3.96 10.13 -22.22
N PRO A 42 -3.30 10.97 -23.06
CA PRO A 42 -3.22 12.42 -22.84
C PRO A 42 -4.60 13.08 -22.72
N LYS A 43 -5.61 12.52 -23.39
CA LYS A 43 -6.98 13.00 -23.29
C LYS A 43 -7.56 12.83 -21.90
N ASP A 44 -7.29 11.69 -21.24
CA ASP A 44 -7.77 11.44 -19.88
C ASP A 44 -7.16 12.44 -18.88
N LEU A 45 -5.89 12.82 -19.06
CA LEU A 45 -5.23 13.85 -18.27
C LEU A 45 -5.87 15.23 -18.46
N LYS A 46 -6.21 15.60 -19.71
CA LYS A 46 -6.92 16.83 -20.03
C LYS A 46 -8.31 16.84 -19.40
N ASP A 47 -9.06 15.75 -19.53
CA ASP A 47 -10.41 15.60 -18.97
C ASP A 47 -10.40 15.54 -17.43
N PHE A 48 -9.27 15.16 -16.84
CA PHE A 48 -9.03 15.19 -15.42
C PHE A 48 -8.72 16.59 -14.88
N GLY A 49 -8.23 17.51 -15.75
CA GLY A 49 -8.00 18.90 -15.41
C GLY A 49 -6.57 19.40 -15.63
N LEU A 50 -5.69 18.62 -16.25
CA LEU A 50 -4.37 19.11 -16.63
C LEU A 50 -4.48 20.07 -17.82
N ILE A 51 -3.74 21.19 -17.72
CA ILE A 51 -3.66 22.16 -18.82
C ILE A 51 -2.83 21.58 -19.99
N PRO A 52 -3.24 21.87 -21.24
CA PRO A 52 -2.60 21.31 -22.44
C PRO A 52 -1.10 21.56 -22.52
N GLU A 53 -0.64 22.72 -22.06
CA GLU A 53 0.77 23.12 -22.06
C GLU A 53 1.65 22.17 -21.23
N ILE A 54 1.16 21.71 -20.08
CA ILE A 54 1.87 20.74 -19.25
C ILE A 54 1.85 19.36 -19.92
N ILE A 55 0.72 18.95 -20.49
CA ILE A 55 0.60 17.66 -21.18
C ILE A 55 1.59 17.61 -22.36
N GLY A 56 1.72 18.70 -23.12
CA GLY A 56 2.69 18.78 -24.22
C GLY A 56 4.16 18.69 -23.79
N ARG A 57 4.47 18.99 -22.52
CA ARG A 57 5.81 18.87 -21.95
C ARG A 57 6.09 17.52 -21.29
N LEU A 58 5.07 16.66 -21.19
CA LEU A 58 5.17 15.30 -20.65
C LEU A 58 5.02 14.29 -21.79
N PRO A 59 6.11 14.03 -22.56
CA PRO A 59 6.02 13.25 -23.79
C PRO A 59 5.77 11.76 -23.53
N VAL A 60 6.02 11.28 -22.30
CA VAL A 60 5.86 9.87 -21.93
C VAL A 60 4.85 9.75 -20.82
N LEU A 61 3.79 8.99 -21.10
CA LEU A 61 2.84 8.52 -20.10
C LEU A 61 3.15 7.07 -19.78
N THR A 62 3.21 6.78 -18.49
CA THR A 62 3.39 5.43 -17.99
C THR A 62 2.49 5.19 -16.79
N HIS A 63 2.28 3.94 -16.44
CA HIS A 63 1.51 3.53 -15.28
C HIS A 63 2.34 2.58 -14.42
N MET A 64 1.91 2.37 -13.20
CA MET A 64 2.46 1.36 -12.30
C MET A 64 1.39 0.31 -12.05
N ASN A 65 1.81 -0.95 -12.08
CA ASN A 65 0.91 -2.05 -11.76
C ASN A 65 0.55 -2.02 -10.27
N PRO A 66 -0.66 -2.49 -9.91
CA PRO A 66 -1.03 -2.72 -8.53
C PRO A 66 -0.01 -3.64 -7.84
N LEU A 67 0.24 -3.41 -6.56
CA LEU A 67 1.14 -4.25 -5.78
C LEU A 67 0.41 -5.52 -5.34
N ASP A 68 0.93 -6.66 -5.74
CA ASP A 68 0.45 -7.96 -5.29
C ASP A 68 1.01 -8.34 -3.89
N LYS A 69 0.47 -9.40 -3.30
CA LYS A 69 0.89 -9.92 -1.99
C LYS A 69 2.39 -10.23 -1.95
N LYS A 70 2.91 -10.83 -3.03
CA LYS A 70 4.33 -11.21 -3.15
C LYS A 70 5.25 -9.99 -3.17
N THR A 71 4.88 -8.97 -3.93
CA THR A 71 5.64 -7.71 -4.03
C THR A 71 5.62 -6.94 -2.71
N LEU A 72 4.46 -6.82 -2.03
CA LEU A 72 4.35 -6.18 -0.74
C LEU A 72 5.22 -6.88 0.31
N ARG A 73 5.23 -8.23 0.33
CA ARG A 73 6.10 -9.00 1.20
C ARG A 73 7.58 -8.77 0.89
N ALA A 74 7.94 -8.74 -0.39
CA ALA A 74 9.30 -8.44 -0.81
C ALA A 74 9.75 -7.05 -0.34
N ILE A 75 8.89 -6.04 -0.43
CA ILE A 75 9.15 -4.67 0.06
C ILE A 75 9.43 -4.66 1.56
N LEU A 76 8.75 -5.48 2.35
CA LEU A 76 8.97 -5.57 3.81
C LEU A 76 10.36 -6.13 4.17
N THR A 77 10.90 -7.07 3.39
CA THR A 77 12.03 -7.90 3.83
C THR A 77 13.26 -7.86 2.94
N GLN A 78 13.14 -7.69 1.62
CA GLN A 78 14.25 -7.88 0.67
C GLN A 78 15.19 -6.68 0.52
N PRO A 79 14.73 -5.42 0.39
CA PRO A 79 15.61 -4.28 0.17
C PRO A 79 16.68 -4.16 1.27
N LYS A 80 17.82 -3.52 0.92
CA LYS A 80 18.84 -3.17 1.92
C LYS A 80 18.24 -2.43 3.11
N ASN A 81 17.33 -1.50 2.82
CA ASN A 81 16.60 -0.67 3.77
C ASN A 81 15.15 -1.14 3.94
N ALA A 82 14.91 -2.45 3.95
CA ALA A 82 13.59 -3.00 4.18
C ALA A 82 13.04 -2.51 5.53
N ILE A 83 11.72 -2.33 5.61
CA ILE A 83 11.07 -1.80 6.82
C ILE A 83 11.43 -2.66 8.04
N ILE A 84 11.34 -3.97 7.92
CA ILE A 84 11.65 -4.90 9.02
C ILE A 84 13.10 -4.76 9.48
N LYS A 85 14.05 -4.70 8.55
CA LYS A 85 15.49 -4.52 8.88
C LYS A 85 15.78 -3.21 9.62
N GLN A 86 15.00 -2.16 9.34
CA GLN A 86 15.11 -0.90 10.09
C GLN A 86 14.68 -1.10 11.54
N TYR A 87 13.58 -1.82 11.80
CA TYR A 87 13.14 -2.13 13.17
C TYR A 87 14.09 -3.07 13.88
N GLU A 88 14.56 -4.14 13.20
CA GLU A 88 15.61 -5.02 13.75
C GLU A 88 16.82 -4.20 14.24
N LYS A 89 17.26 -3.24 13.41
CA LYS A 89 18.40 -2.39 13.79
C LYS A 89 18.09 -1.44 14.96
N LEU A 90 16.87 -0.90 15.02
CA LEU A 90 16.45 -0.04 16.13
C LEU A 90 16.41 -0.83 17.46
N PHE A 91 15.82 -2.02 17.48
CA PHE A 91 15.81 -2.87 18.66
C PHE A 91 17.20 -3.37 19.04
N GLU A 92 18.06 -3.68 18.08
CA GLU A 92 19.46 -4.04 18.32
C GLU A 92 20.23 -2.93 19.06
N MET A 93 19.95 -1.64 18.77
CA MET A 93 20.57 -0.51 19.47
C MET A 93 20.21 -0.49 20.96
N ASP A 94 19.07 -1.01 21.34
CA ASP A 94 18.60 -1.19 22.72
C ASP A 94 18.96 -2.57 23.28
N HIS A 95 19.82 -3.33 22.59
CA HIS A 95 20.23 -4.70 22.95
C HIS A 95 19.08 -5.71 23.02
N ILE A 96 18.05 -5.51 22.22
CA ILE A 96 16.87 -6.37 22.11
C ILE A 96 16.92 -7.08 20.74
N ALA A 97 16.81 -8.41 20.73
CA ALA A 97 16.70 -9.19 19.52
C ALA A 97 15.23 -9.24 19.05
N LEU A 98 14.94 -8.63 17.91
CA LEU A 98 13.61 -8.70 17.29
C LEU A 98 13.49 -9.94 16.41
N GLU A 99 12.50 -10.78 16.68
CA GLU A 99 12.13 -11.94 15.86
C GLU A 99 10.68 -11.80 15.38
N ILE A 100 10.45 -11.85 14.07
CA ILE A 100 9.12 -11.73 13.48
C ILE A 100 8.78 -13.01 12.75
N ASN A 101 7.67 -13.64 13.15
CA ASN A 101 7.21 -14.86 12.51
C ASN A 101 6.68 -14.59 11.10
N GLU A 102 6.82 -15.58 10.22
CA GLU A 102 6.30 -15.56 8.85
C GLU A 102 4.80 -15.25 8.80
N GLU A 103 4.02 -15.79 9.73
CA GLU A 103 2.58 -15.55 9.85
C GLU A 103 2.25 -14.09 10.20
N ALA A 104 3.08 -13.42 10.99
CA ALA A 104 2.92 -12.00 11.31
C ALA A 104 3.22 -11.12 10.08
N LEU A 105 4.24 -11.46 9.31
CA LEU A 105 4.57 -10.77 8.05
C LEU A 105 3.44 -10.91 7.04
N ASP A 106 2.90 -12.12 6.87
CA ASP A 106 1.78 -12.39 5.97
C ASP A 106 0.52 -11.63 6.39
N PHE A 107 0.25 -11.56 7.69
CA PHE A 107 -0.87 -10.80 8.23
C PHE A 107 -0.74 -9.29 7.94
N LEU A 108 0.44 -8.69 8.11
CA LEU A 108 0.67 -7.29 7.77
C LEU A 108 0.44 -7.00 6.30
N VAL A 109 0.89 -7.90 5.42
CA VAL A 109 0.67 -7.80 3.97
C VAL A 109 -0.81 -7.93 3.62
N GLU A 110 -1.53 -8.88 4.24
CA GLU A 110 -2.98 -9.05 4.06
C GLU A 110 -3.74 -7.78 4.46
N LYS A 111 -3.39 -7.17 5.58
CA LYS A 111 -4.00 -5.92 6.02
C LYS A 111 -3.67 -4.73 5.12
N ALA A 112 -2.46 -4.66 4.58
CA ALA A 112 -2.09 -3.63 3.60
C ALA A 112 -2.91 -3.74 2.30
N LEU A 113 -3.19 -4.96 1.84
CA LEU A 113 -4.06 -5.21 0.69
C LEU A 113 -5.53 -4.88 1.00
N GLU A 114 -6.04 -5.35 2.14
CA GLU A 114 -7.42 -5.09 2.59
C GLU A 114 -7.72 -3.59 2.65
N TYR A 115 -6.81 -2.81 3.21
CA TYR A 115 -6.95 -1.36 3.35
C TYR A 115 -6.53 -0.58 2.10
N LYS A 116 -6.07 -1.26 1.04
CA LYS A 116 -5.56 -0.63 -0.20
C LYS A 116 -4.48 0.42 0.03
N LEU A 117 -3.62 0.20 1.02
CA LEU A 117 -2.65 1.20 1.48
C LEU A 117 -1.39 1.29 0.61
N GLY A 118 -1.10 0.27 -0.19
CA GLY A 118 0.14 0.18 -0.95
C GLY A 118 1.40 0.12 -0.05
N ALA A 119 2.56 0.39 -0.64
CA ALA A 119 3.84 0.29 0.07
C ALA A 119 3.99 1.28 1.23
N ARG A 120 3.40 2.48 1.13
CA ARG A 120 3.44 3.49 2.22
C ARG A 120 2.67 3.03 3.45
N GLY A 121 1.54 2.38 3.24
CA GLY A 121 0.73 1.87 4.34
C GLY A 121 1.38 0.72 5.10
N LEU A 122 2.27 -0.06 4.47
CA LEU A 122 3.06 -1.06 5.18
C LEU A 122 3.89 -0.45 6.31
N ARG A 123 4.48 0.74 6.09
CA ARG A 123 5.22 1.44 7.12
C ARG A 123 4.32 1.81 8.30
N SER A 124 3.16 2.40 8.05
CA SER A 124 2.22 2.78 9.11
C SER A 124 1.70 1.57 9.88
N LEU A 125 1.45 0.44 9.21
CA LEU A 125 1.08 -0.81 9.88
C LEU A 125 2.20 -1.33 10.80
N CYS A 126 3.45 -1.27 10.33
CA CYS A 126 4.61 -1.64 11.16
C CYS A 126 4.77 -0.68 12.35
N GLU A 127 4.62 0.63 12.14
CA GLU A 127 4.64 1.63 13.21
C GLU A 127 3.61 1.31 14.28
N SER A 128 2.38 1.01 13.90
CA SER A 128 1.31 0.62 14.85
C SER A 128 1.65 -0.64 15.66
N VAL A 129 2.38 -1.58 15.07
CA VAL A 129 2.75 -2.83 15.74
C VAL A 129 3.94 -2.64 16.69
N PHE A 130 4.95 -1.85 16.29
CA PHE A 130 6.23 -1.78 16.99
C PHE A 130 6.38 -0.61 17.96
N THR A 131 5.64 0.50 17.78
CA THR A 131 5.86 1.74 18.55
C THR A 131 5.75 1.52 20.07
N ASP A 132 4.72 0.83 20.52
CA ASP A 132 4.55 0.58 21.96
C ASP A 132 5.68 -0.28 22.54
N ALA A 133 6.14 -1.28 21.77
CA ALA A 133 7.23 -2.15 22.17
C ALA A 133 8.56 -1.37 22.22
N MET A 134 8.84 -0.51 21.24
CA MET A 134 10.02 0.37 21.24
C MET A 134 10.05 1.31 22.44
N PHE A 135 8.90 1.71 22.96
CA PHE A 135 8.83 2.55 24.15
C PHE A 135 8.98 1.77 25.46
N SER A 136 8.39 0.60 25.56
CA SER A 136 8.29 -0.15 26.84
C SER A 136 9.46 -1.10 27.08
N LEU A 137 9.96 -1.78 26.04
CA LEU A 137 10.97 -2.83 26.19
C LEU A 137 12.35 -2.32 26.65
N PRO A 138 12.87 -1.14 26.23
CA PRO A 138 14.15 -0.64 26.71
C PRO A 138 14.20 -0.45 28.24
N SER A 139 13.04 -0.27 28.89
CA SER A 139 12.91 -0.14 30.34
C SER A 139 12.67 -1.49 31.06
N SER A 140 12.59 -2.59 30.30
CA SER A 140 12.41 -3.94 30.82
C SER A 140 13.73 -4.72 30.82
N GLU A 141 13.74 -5.89 31.47
CA GLU A 141 14.87 -6.81 31.43
C GLU A 141 14.84 -7.76 30.22
N GLU A 142 13.83 -7.64 29.36
CA GLU A 142 13.64 -8.49 28.19
C GLU A 142 14.68 -8.17 27.12
N LYS A 143 15.39 -9.20 26.65
CA LYS A 143 16.40 -9.11 25.59
C LYS A 143 15.95 -9.67 24.25
N GLU A 144 14.79 -10.30 24.23
CA GLU A 144 14.18 -10.87 23.04
C GLU A 144 12.74 -10.38 22.90
N PHE A 145 12.38 -9.97 21.68
CA PHE A 145 11.01 -9.56 21.37
C PHE A 145 10.50 -10.36 20.18
N LYS A 146 9.51 -11.22 20.44
CA LYS A 146 8.89 -12.08 19.42
C LYS A 146 7.54 -11.52 19.01
N VAL A 147 7.39 -11.30 17.70
CA VAL A 147 6.15 -10.82 17.09
C VAL A 147 5.50 -11.95 16.33
N ASP A 148 4.43 -12.46 16.86
CA ASP A 148 3.55 -13.41 16.21
C ASP A 148 2.30 -12.74 15.60
N ARG A 149 1.50 -13.51 14.88
CA ARG A 149 0.24 -13.02 14.29
C ARG A 149 -0.71 -12.47 15.33
N ALA A 150 -0.83 -13.13 16.49
CA ALA A 150 -1.75 -12.73 17.56
C ALA A 150 -1.38 -11.36 18.14
N TYR A 151 -0.08 -11.12 18.35
CA TYR A 151 0.44 -9.84 18.79
C TYR A 151 0.14 -8.72 17.77
N ALA A 152 0.46 -8.95 16.48
CA ALA A 152 0.21 -7.98 15.42
C ALA A 152 -1.30 -7.65 15.30
N GLU A 153 -2.16 -8.66 15.36
CA GLU A 153 -3.61 -8.49 15.32
C GLU A 153 -4.14 -7.67 16.50
N LYS A 154 -3.67 -7.97 17.71
CA LYS A 154 -4.04 -7.23 18.92
C LYS A 154 -3.68 -5.75 18.79
N LYS A 155 -2.47 -5.43 18.32
CA LYS A 155 -2.00 -4.04 18.16
C LYS A 155 -2.80 -3.26 17.13
N LEU A 156 -3.07 -3.83 15.97
CA LEU A 156 -3.85 -3.16 14.91
C LEU A 156 -5.31 -2.93 15.32
N ARG A 157 -5.93 -3.85 16.08
CA ARG A 157 -7.29 -3.64 16.63
C ARG A 157 -7.34 -2.47 17.62
N PHE A 158 -6.32 -2.31 18.46
CA PHE A 158 -6.23 -1.20 19.42
C PHE A 158 -6.12 0.16 18.74
N GLU A 159 -5.32 0.27 17.68
CA GLU A 159 -5.17 1.50 16.90
C GLU A 159 -6.48 1.89 16.20
N THR A 160 -7.18 0.93 15.59
CA THR A 160 -8.47 1.16 14.96
C THR A 160 -9.50 1.67 15.99
N ALA A 161 -9.53 1.09 17.18
CA ALA A 161 -10.45 1.52 18.25
C ALA A 161 -10.08 2.91 18.82
N LYS A 162 -8.78 3.26 18.84
CA LYS A 162 -8.29 4.56 19.31
C LYS A 162 -8.61 5.67 18.31
N SER A 163 -8.46 5.41 17.00
CA SER A 163 -8.82 6.37 15.96
C SER A 163 -10.32 6.66 15.92
N LEU A 164 -11.17 5.65 16.16
CA LEU A 164 -12.63 5.84 16.23
C LEU A 164 -13.06 6.66 17.45
N LYS A 165 -12.34 6.58 18.58
CA LYS A 165 -12.62 7.40 19.77
C LYS A 165 -12.11 8.84 19.67
N ALA A 166 -11.14 9.10 18.78
CA ALA A 166 -10.60 10.46 18.57
C ALA A 166 -11.45 11.30 17.62
N VAL A 167 -12.43 10.69 16.93
CA VAL A 167 -13.35 11.34 15.96
C VAL A 167 -14.75 11.55 16.56
N SER A 168 -15.01 11.02 17.74
CA SER A 168 -16.25 11.23 18.50
C SER A 168 -16.03 12.25 19.62
#